data_9b764e223a45ce0d9e3d63d027ef1a71
#
_entry.id   9b764e223a45ce0d9e3d63d027ef1a71
#
_cell.length_a   1.000
_cell.length_b   1.000
_cell.length_c   1.000
_cell.angle_alpha   90.00
_cell.angle_beta   90.00
_cell.angle_gamma   90.00
#
_symmetry.space_group_name_H-M   'P 1'
#
loop_
_entity.id
_entity.type
_entity.pdbx_description
1 polymer ?
#
loop_
_entity_poly.entity_id
_entity_poly.type
_entity_poly.pdbx_seq_one_letter_code
_entity_poly.pdbx_strand_id
1 'polypeptide(L)'
;MADGRNLEKVKELAAYRVSEEIYVEEMDSRAMVLEHIKSGARIFLMSNEDENKVFYIGFRTPPDDSTGLPHILEHSVLEGSDKFPVKDPFVELVKGSLNTFLNAMTYPDKTVYPVASCNDKDFQNLMDVYLDGVLHPAIYREPKIFLQEGWHYELESPEDELTINGVVYNEMKGAFSSPESVLDRFTRNVLFPDTTYSNESGGDPAVIPQLTYEKFIAFHRNYYHPANSYIYLYGDMDMAQKLTWLDQEYLGHYDRKDCHADSAIATQQPFEQPVQREITYSVTEEEGTKDRTYLSISTVVGTDLEPVLYVAFQILEYTLINAPGATLKQALIDAGIGQDILGGYDCGILQPYFS
;
A
#
# COMPACT_ATOMS: atom_id res chain seq x y z
N MET A 1 -14.15 -13.77 -34.67
CA MET A 1 -12.84 -13.12 -34.82
C MET A 1 -11.96 -13.71 -33.71
N ALA A 2 -10.72 -14.08 -34.00
CA ALA A 2 -9.82 -14.55 -32.93
C ALA A 2 -9.69 -13.42 -31.92
N ASP A 3 -9.96 -13.73 -30.67
CA ASP A 3 -9.79 -12.79 -29.56
C ASP A 3 -8.31 -12.34 -29.50
N GLY A 4 -8.03 -11.10 -29.90
CA GLY A 4 -6.67 -10.54 -29.94
C GLY A 4 -5.98 -10.58 -28.56
N ARG A 5 -6.74 -10.81 -27.49
CA ARG A 5 -6.28 -10.91 -26.08
C ARG A 5 -5.75 -12.28 -25.71
N ASN A 6 -5.90 -13.28 -26.60
CA ASN A 6 -5.35 -14.63 -26.48
C ASN A 6 -5.66 -15.36 -25.15
N LEU A 7 -6.84 -15.16 -24.57
CA LEU A 7 -7.21 -15.74 -23.27
C LEU A 7 -7.24 -17.27 -23.29
N GLU A 8 -7.63 -17.90 -24.39
CA GLU A 8 -7.59 -19.36 -24.47
C GLU A 8 -6.14 -19.90 -24.41
N LYS A 9 -5.18 -19.14 -24.99
CA LYS A 9 -3.75 -19.50 -24.89
C LYS A 9 -3.19 -19.38 -23.48
N VAL A 10 -3.78 -18.53 -22.62
CA VAL A 10 -3.37 -18.45 -21.21
C VAL A 10 -3.48 -19.81 -20.52
N LYS A 11 -4.52 -20.59 -20.84
CA LYS A 11 -4.76 -21.94 -20.28
C LYS A 11 -3.73 -22.97 -20.76
N GLU A 12 -3.03 -22.70 -21.85
CA GLU A 12 -2.01 -23.59 -22.45
C GLU A 12 -0.60 -23.28 -21.92
N LEU A 13 -0.40 -22.18 -21.16
CA LEU A 13 0.89 -21.80 -20.63
C LEU A 13 1.32 -22.74 -19.50
N ALA A 14 2.30 -23.57 -19.74
CA ALA A 14 2.78 -24.58 -18.79
C ALA A 14 3.34 -23.96 -17.48
N ALA A 15 3.79 -22.71 -17.49
CA ALA A 15 4.31 -22.01 -16.33
C ALA A 15 3.20 -21.59 -15.33
N TYR A 16 1.94 -21.61 -15.75
CA TYR A 16 0.81 -21.12 -14.96
C TYR A 16 -0.26 -22.17 -14.73
N ARG A 17 -0.90 -22.12 -13.58
CA ARG A 17 -2.10 -22.87 -13.25
C ARG A 17 -3.27 -21.91 -13.08
N VAL A 18 -4.29 -22.01 -13.90
CA VAL A 18 -5.54 -21.31 -13.76
C VAL A 18 -6.35 -21.99 -12.65
N SER A 19 -6.73 -21.28 -11.61
CA SER A 19 -7.55 -21.77 -10.50
C SER A 19 -9.01 -21.41 -10.64
N GLU A 20 -9.29 -20.27 -11.25
CA GLU A 20 -10.65 -19.76 -11.41
C GLU A 20 -10.76 -18.94 -12.70
N GLU A 21 -11.91 -19.01 -13.34
CA GLU A 21 -12.30 -18.17 -14.48
C GLU A 21 -13.76 -17.77 -14.33
N ILE A 22 -14.03 -16.47 -14.50
CA ILE A 22 -15.37 -15.91 -14.39
C ILE A 22 -15.56 -14.81 -15.45
N TYR A 23 -16.79 -14.67 -15.95
CA TYR A 23 -17.22 -13.50 -16.72
C TYR A 23 -17.96 -12.54 -15.78
N VAL A 24 -17.50 -11.30 -15.73
CA VAL A 24 -18.06 -10.22 -14.91
C VAL A 24 -18.93 -9.35 -15.82
N GLU A 25 -20.24 -9.57 -15.78
CA GLU A 25 -21.22 -8.93 -16.69
C GLU A 25 -21.20 -7.40 -16.55
N GLU A 26 -21.11 -6.89 -15.34
CA GLU A 26 -21.15 -5.45 -15.03
C GLU A 26 -19.96 -4.68 -15.62
N MET A 27 -18.86 -5.38 -15.89
CA MET A 27 -17.64 -4.80 -16.44
C MET A 27 -17.33 -5.31 -17.86
N ASP A 28 -18.20 -6.12 -18.44
CA ASP A 28 -17.97 -6.80 -19.72
C ASP A 28 -16.55 -7.40 -19.81
N SER A 29 -16.15 -8.11 -18.77
CA SER A 29 -14.77 -8.55 -18.57
C SER A 29 -14.67 -10.03 -18.30
N ARG A 30 -13.66 -10.70 -18.88
CA ARG A 30 -13.26 -12.05 -18.47
C ARG A 30 -12.14 -11.95 -17.44
N ALA A 31 -12.37 -12.48 -16.26
CA ALA A 31 -11.40 -12.51 -15.18
C ALA A 31 -10.86 -13.93 -14.95
N MET A 32 -9.56 -14.03 -14.65
CA MET A 32 -8.91 -15.28 -14.29
C MET A 32 -8.01 -15.09 -13.08
N VAL A 33 -8.01 -16.08 -12.18
CA VAL A 33 -7.05 -16.21 -11.08
C VAL A 33 -6.05 -17.29 -11.45
N LEU A 34 -4.77 -16.93 -11.40
CA LEU A 34 -3.67 -17.81 -11.76
C LEU A 34 -2.60 -17.85 -10.66
N GLU A 35 -1.87 -18.95 -10.68
CA GLU A 35 -0.64 -19.09 -9.90
C GLU A 35 0.52 -19.44 -10.84
N HIS A 36 1.63 -18.72 -10.73
CA HIS A 36 2.87 -19.09 -11.39
C HIS A 36 3.50 -20.26 -10.62
N ILE A 37 3.60 -21.44 -11.27
CA ILE A 37 3.88 -22.73 -10.62
C ILE A 37 5.24 -22.72 -9.92
N LYS A 38 6.28 -22.20 -10.59
CA LYS A 38 7.65 -22.23 -10.08
C LYS A 38 7.84 -21.25 -8.91
N SER A 39 7.44 -20.00 -9.06
CA SER A 39 7.70 -18.96 -8.07
C SER A 39 6.63 -18.86 -6.97
N GLY A 40 5.40 -19.33 -7.24
CA GLY A 40 4.25 -19.18 -6.34
C GLY A 40 3.58 -17.82 -6.41
N ALA A 41 3.93 -16.96 -7.38
CA ALA A 41 3.27 -15.68 -7.58
C ALA A 41 1.78 -15.86 -7.90
N ARG A 42 0.93 -15.03 -7.32
CA ARG A 42 -0.52 -15.01 -7.58
C ARG A 42 -0.84 -13.90 -8.55
N ILE A 43 -1.58 -14.23 -9.61
CA ILE A 43 -1.94 -13.30 -10.65
C ILE A 43 -3.47 -13.26 -10.76
N PHE A 44 -4.02 -12.06 -10.78
CA PHE A 44 -5.39 -11.80 -11.19
C PHE A 44 -5.35 -11.01 -12.48
N LEU A 45 -5.96 -11.53 -13.53
CA LEU A 45 -6.11 -10.81 -14.78
C LEU A 45 -7.59 -10.53 -15.06
N MET A 46 -7.87 -9.36 -15.63
CA MET A 46 -9.19 -8.96 -16.09
C MET A 46 -9.06 -8.39 -17.52
N SER A 47 -9.57 -9.12 -18.49
CA SER A 47 -9.48 -8.79 -19.90
C SER A 47 -10.78 -8.22 -20.42
N ASN A 48 -10.71 -7.05 -21.04
CA ASN A 48 -11.82 -6.31 -21.64
C ASN A 48 -11.34 -5.42 -22.78
N GLU A 49 -12.16 -4.49 -23.27
CA GLU A 49 -11.85 -3.58 -24.38
C GLU A 49 -11.33 -2.20 -23.93
N ASP A 50 -10.99 -2.04 -22.67
CA ASP A 50 -10.42 -0.79 -22.16
C ASP A 50 -8.97 -0.62 -22.64
N GLU A 51 -8.73 0.43 -23.42
CA GLU A 51 -7.39 0.77 -23.91
C GLU A 51 -6.42 1.15 -22.78
N ASN A 52 -6.93 1.62 -21.63
CA ASN A 52 -6.12 2.01 -20.49
C ASN A 52 -5.69 0.77 -19.68
N LYS A 53 -4.56 0.21 -20.06
CA LYS A 53 -4.00 -0.99 -19.47
C LYS A 53 -3.44 -0.69 -18.10
N VAL A 54 -3.71 -1.57 -17.14
CA VAL A 54 -3.20 -1.46 -15.77
C VAL A 54 -2.37 -2.69 -15.43
N PHE A 55 -1.23 -2.44 -14.84
CA PHE A 55 -0.42 -3.43 -14.12
C PHE A 55 -0.22 -2.95 -12.69
N TYR A 56 -0.31 -3.85 -11.73
CA TYR A 56 0.30 -3.61 -10.45
C TYR A 56 0.92 -4.87 -9.86
N ILE A 57 1.96 -4.70 -9.08
CA ILE A 57 2.49 -5.71 -8.19
C ILE A 57 2.42 -5.20 -6.76
N GLY A 58 1.90 -6.01 -5.85
CA GLY A 58 1.81 -5.70 -4.44
C GLY A 58 2.35 -6.83 -3.58
N PHE A 59 2.89 -6.48 -2.43
CA PHE A 59 3.42 -7.42 -1.45
C PHE A 59 2.72 -7.19 -0.10
N ARG A 60 2.51 -8.25 0.66
CA ARG A 60 2.20 -8.08 2.08
C ARG A 60 3.46 -7.65 2.81
N THR A 61 3.39 -6.53 3.50
CA THR A 61 4.52 -5.90 4.19
C THR A 61 4.13 -5.46 5.60
N PRO A 62 3.65 -6.39 6.46
CA PRO A 62 3.25 -6.03 7.81
C PRO A 62 4.45 -5.51 8.61
N PRO A 63 4.39 -4.30 9.18
CA PRO A 63 5.48 -3.76 9.99
C PRO A 63 5.53 -4.41 11.37
N ASP A 64 6.75 -4.69 11.86
CA ASP A 64 7.01 -5.18 13.22
C ASP A 64 7.15 -4.05 14.24
N ASP A 65 7.37 -2.83 13.77
CA ASP A 65 7.50 -1.61 14.55
C ASP A 65 7.14 -0.37 13.73
N SER A 66 7.22 0.80 14.35
CA SER A 66 6.89 2.09 13.73
C SER A 66 8.10 2.82 13.11
N THR A 67 9.14 2.09 12.68
CA THR A 67 10.29 2.71 12.01
C THR A 67 10.02 3.16 10.58
N GLY A 68 8.82 2.91 10.04
CA GLY A 68 8.45 3.26 8.66
C GLY A 68 9.17 2.44 7.60
N LEU A 69 9.66 1.28 7.97
CA LEU A 69 10.44 0.43 7.09
C LEU A 69 9.72 0.08 5.77
N PRO A 70 8.41 -0.28 5.75
CA PRO A 70 7.69 -0.50 4.49
C PRO A 70 7.68 0.73 3.58
N HIS A 71 7.49 1.93 4.13
CA HIS A 71 7.41 3.20 3.41
C HIS A 71 8.79 3.62 2.86
N ILE A 72 9.83 3.51 3.69
CA ILE A 72 11.22 3.78 3.25
C ILE A 72 11.62 2.83 2.12
N LEU A 73 11.20 1.56 2.18
CA LEU A 73 11.43 0.61 1.08
C LEU A 73 10.63 0.97 -0.17
N GLU A 74 9.38 1.40 -0.03
CA GLU A 74 8.56 1.84 -1.15
C GLU A 74 9.30 2.88 -2.01
N HIS A 75 9.83 3.93 -1.39
CA HIS A 75 10.63 4.95 -2.05
C HIS A 75 11.93 4.34 -2.63
N SER A 76 12.66 3.63 -1.79
CA SER A 76 14.02 3.17 -2.08
C SER A 76 14.14 2.19 -3.25
N VAL A 77 13.15 1.32 -3.46
CA VAL A 77 13.19 0.35 -4.57
C VAL A 77 13.03 1.02 -5.94
N LEU A 78 12.50 2.25 -5.98
CA LEU A 78 12.35 3.03 -7.21
C LEU A 78 13.55 3.94 -7.51
N GLU A 79 14.59 3.97 -6.65
CA GLU A 79 15.80 4.77 -6.79
C GLU A 79 16.90 4.13 -7.67
N GLY A 80 16.52 3.16 -8.50
CA GLY A 80 17.38 2.45 -9.45
C GLY A 80 17.40 0.95 -9.23
N SER A 81 17.77 0.22 -10.27
CA SER A 81 17.73 -1.23 -10.30
C SER A 81 18.85 -1.82 -11.16
N ASP A 82 18.87 -3.15 -11.30
CA ASP A 82 19.91 -3.84 -12.07
C ASP A 82 19.87 -3.51 -13.57
N LYS A 83 18.66 -3.53 -14.18
CA LYS A 83 18.46 -3.16 -15.60
C LYS A 83 18.49 -1.63 -15.81
N PHE A 84 18.04 -0.86 -14.82
CA PHE A 84 17.92 0.59 -14.89
C PHE A 84 18.78 1.28 -13.81
N PRO A 85 20.12 1.27 -13.97
CA PRO A 85 21.07 1.80 -12.97
C PRO A 85 21.20 3.33 -13.06
N VAL A 86 20.08 4.03 -13.22
CA VAL A 86 20.01 5.50 -13.24
C VAL A 86 19.48 5.97 -11.91
N LYS A 87 19.85 7.18 -11.50
CA LYS A 87 19.27 7.81 -10.33
C LYS A 87 17.82 8.16 -10.65
N ASP A 88 16.91 7.75 -9.77
CA ASP A 88 15.50 8.09 -9.82
C ASP A 88 14.83 7.80 -11.19
N PRO A 89 14.80 6.53 -11.63
CA PRO A 89 14.08 6.15 -12.86
C PRO A 89 12.59 6.48 -12.81
N PHE A 90 11.99 6.59 -11.61
CA PHE A 90 10.60 6.98 -11.42
C PHE A 90 10.33 8.40 -11.93
N VAL A 91 11.15 9.37 -11.55
CA VAL A 91 11.02 10.77 -12.03
C VAL A 91 11.24 10.87 -13.54
N GLU A 92 12.14 10.06 -14.11
CA GLU A 92 12.32 10.02 -15.57
C GLU A 92 11.08 9.45 -16.28
N LEU A 93 10.40 8.46 -15.69
CA LEU A 93 9.13 7.95 -16.21
C LEU A 93 8.01 8.99 -16.11
N VAL A 94 7.89 9.69 -14.99
CA VAL A 94 6.89 10.76 -14.83
C VAL A 94 7.02 11.82 -15.91
N LYS A 95 8.25 12.17 -16.30
CA LYS A 95 8.53 13.20 -17.32
C LYS A 95 8.42 12.70 -18.75
N GLY A 96 8.78 11.44 -19.00
CA GLY A 96 9.07 10.93 -20.35
C GLY A 96 8.13 9.86 -20.87
N SER A 97 7.32 9.20 -20.02
CA SER A 97 6.39 8.17 -20.46
C SER A 97 5.00 8.71 -20.84
N LEU A 98 4.21 7.87 -21.48
CA LEU A 98 2.82 8.13 -21.83
C LEU A 98 1.85 7.58 -20.77
N ASN A 99 2.33 7.47 -19.54
CA ASN A 99 1.53 6.93 -18.45
C ASN A 99 0.24 7.71 -18.25
N THR A 100 -0.82 7.00 -17.89
CA THR A 100 -2.08 7.57 -17.40
C THR A 100 -2.17 7.51 -15.89
N PHE A 101 -1.38 6.64 -15.28
CA PHE A 101 -1.20 6.54 -13.84
C PHE A 101 0.19 5.96 -13.52
N LEU A 102 0.85 6.54 -12.53
CA LEU A 102 2.16 6.13 -12.04
C LEU A 102 2.24 6.44 -10.55
N ASN A 103 2.39 5.44 -9.70
CA ASN A 103 2.48 5.66 -8.25
C ASN A 103 3.15 4.47 -7.56
N ALA A 104 3.44 4.64 -6.27
CA ALA A 104 3.68 3.60 -5.29
C ALA A 104 2.92 3.98 -4.02
N MET A 105 2.48 3.00 -3.22
CA MET A 105 1.64 3.26 -2.05
C MET A 105 1.92 2.25 -0.95
N THR A 106 2.20 2.76 0.24
CA THR A 106 2.30 1.96 1.47
C THR A 106 1.02 2.05 2.28
N TYR A 107 0.42 0.90 2.52
CA TYR A 107 -0.73 0.71 3.38
C TYR A 107 -0.30 0.10 4.73
N PRO A 108 -1.19 -0.03 5.72
CA PRO A 108 -0.85 -0.60 7.01
C PRO A 108 -0.26 -2.03 6.98
N ASP A 109 -0.55 -2.82 5.95
CA ASP A 109 -0.18 -4.23 5.85
C ASP A 109 0.38 -4.66 4.48
N LYS A 110 0.46 -3.75 3.52
CA LYS A 110 0.89 -4.03 2.13
C LYS A 110 1.51 -2.82 1.49
N THR A 111 2.38 -3.08 0.51
CA THR A 111 2.96 -2.04 -0.36
C THR A 111 2.68 -2.42 -1.81
N VAL A 112 2.20 -1.48 -2.61
CA VAL A 112 1.76 -1.72 -3.99
C VAL A 112 2.37 -0.72 -4.97
N TYR A 113 2.62 -1.19 -6.18
CA TYR A 113 3.31 -0.47 -7.24
C TYR A 113 2.46 -0.52 -8.52
N PRO A 114 1.47 0.39 -8.67
CA PRO A 114 0.59 0.44 -9.82
C PRO A 114 1.12 1.33 -10.94
N VAL A 115 0.90 0.90 -12.18
CA VAL A 115 1.14 1.70 -13.38
C VAL A 115 0.02 1.49 -14.40
N ALA A 116 -0.26 2.52 -15.21
CA ALA A 116 -1.21 2.42 -16.30
C ALA A 116 -0.78 3.23 -17.52
N SER A 117 -1.10 2.74 -18.73
CA SER A 117 -0.88 3.42 -19.99
C SER A 117 -1.81 2.89 -21.08
N CYS A 118 -2.28 3.79 -21.96
CA CYS A 118 -3.00 3.39 -23.15
C CYS A 118 -2.07 2.88 -24.27
N ASN A 119 -0.77 3.18 -24.20
CA ASN A 119 0.21 2.78 -25.22
C ASN A 119 0.88 1.46 -24.86
N ASP A 120 0.79 0.43 -25.70
CA ASP A 120 1.31 -0.92 -25.42
C ASP A 120 2.82 -0.97 -25.14
N LYS A 121 3.60 -0.18 -25.90
CA LYS A 121 5.05 -0.16 -25.73
C LYS A 121 5.45 0.54 -24.45
N ASP A 122 4.81 1.66 -24.16
CA ASP A 122 5.02 2.38 -22.92
C ASP A 122 4.60 1.54 -21.71
N PHE A 123 3.42 0.91 -21.77
CA PHE A 123 2.95 -0.01 -20.75
C PHE A 123 3.95 -1.14 -20.46
N GLN A 124 4.53 -1.74 -21.53
CA GLN A 124 5.56 -2.76 -21.37
C GLN A 124 6.82 -2.23 -20.70
N ASN A 125 7.25 -1.01 -21.03
CA ASN A 125 8.39 -0.37 -20.40
C ASN A 125 8.12 -0.07 -18.93
N LEU A 126 6.92 0.42 -18.61
CA LEU A 126 6.51 0.70 -17.22
C LEU A 126 6.52 -0.59 -16.37
N MET A 127 5.98 -1.68 -16.91
CA MET A 127 6.03 -3.00 -16.25
C MET A 127 7.48 -3.43 -15.97
N ASP A 128 8.37 -3.27 -16.95
CA ASP A 128 9.77 -3.70 -16.85
C ASP A 128 10.53 -2.89 -15.79
N VAL A 129 10.39 -1.57 -15.79
CA VAL A 129 11.03 -0.68 -14.80
C VAL A 129 10.54 -0.99 -13.39
N TYR A 130 9.23 -1.15 -13.20
CA TYR A 130 8.67 -1.42 -11.87
C TYR A 130 9.03 -2.79 -11.34
N LEU A 131 8.95 -3.82 -12.18
CA LEU A 131 9.34 -5.19 -11.78
C LEU A 131 10.82 -5.28 -11.43
N ASP A 132 11.69 -4.67 -12.24
CA ASP A 132 13.11 -4.68 -11.93
C ASP A 132 13.43 -3.85 -10.69
N GLY A 133 12.75 -2.71 -10.51
CA GLY A 133 12.87 -1.90 -9.30
C GLY A 133 12.52 -2.68 -8.05
N VAL A 134 11.36 -3.31 -7.99
CA VAL A 134 10.91 -4.01 -6.78
C VAL A 134 11.61 -5.34 -6.53
N LEU A 135 12.09 -6.05 -7.56
CA LEU A 135 12.71 -7.37 -7.42
C LEU A 135 14.24 -7.33 -7.40
N HIS A 136 14.86 -6.36 -8.08
CA HIS A 136 16.31 -6.22 -8.22
C HIS A 136 16.80 -4.79 -7.92
N PRO A 137 16.36 -4.17 -6.79
CA PRO A 137 16.68 -2.76 -6.51
C PRO A 137 18.16 -2.54 -6.25
N ALA A 138 18.61 -1.32 -6.52
CA ALA A 138 20.00 -0.89 -6.28
C ALA A 138 20.36 -0.82 -4.78
N ILE A 139 19.41 -0.92 -3.87
CA ILE A 139 19.60 -0.78 -2.42
C ILE A 139 20.68 -1.71 -1.83
N TYR A 140 20.96 -2.84 -2.46
CA TYR A 140 21.97 -3.80 -2.01
C TYR A 140 23.42 -3.37 -2.25
N ARG A 141 23.62 -2.51 -3.24
CA ARG A 141 24.95 -2.01 -3.63
C ARG A 141 25.14 -0.52 -3.34
N GLU A 142 24.05 0.21 -3.11
CA GLU A 142 24.03 1.65 -2.86
C GLU A 142 23.36 2.00 -1.52
N PRO A 143 24.04 1.79 -0.38
CA PRO A 143 23.47 2.10 0.94
C PRO A 143 23.02 3.57 1.12
N LYS A 144 23.52 4.46 0.25
CA LYS A 144 23.14 5.89 0.25
C LYS A 144 21.64 6.10 -0.03
N ILE A 145 21.02 5.19 -0.78
CA ILE A 145 19.58 5.25 -1.04
C ILE A 145 18.80 5.20 0.28
N PHE A 146 19.17 4.27 1.18
CA PHE A 146 18.57 4.19 2.51
C PHE A 146 18.76 5.48 3.31
N LEU A 147 19.92 6.10 3.25
CA LEU A 147 20.20 7.36 3.96
C LEU A 147 19.42 8.53 3.37
N GLN A 148 19.24 8.57 2.05
CA GLN A 148 18.49 9.61 1.36
C GLN A 148 16.98 9.48 1.64
N GLU A 149 16.42 8.29 1.41
CA GLU A 149 14.97 8.08 1.51
C GLU A 149 14.51 7.90 2.96
N GLY A 150 15.29 7.24 3.80
CA GLY A 150 14.95 6.97 5.19
C GLY A 150 15.33 8.12 6.11
N TRP A 151 16.53 8.04 6.65
CA TRP A 151 17.03 9.06 7.57
C TRP A 151 18.57 9.07 7.63
N HIS A 152 19.13 10.24 7.94
CA HIS A 152 20.55 10.42 8.22
C HIS A 152 20.75 11.64 9.14
N TYR A 153 21.92 11.70 9.77
CA TYR A 153 22.35 12.92 10.46
C TYR A 153 22.85 13.94 9.44
N GLU A 154 22.42 15.18 9.60
CA GLU A 154 22.82 16.30 8.78
C GLU A 154 23.48 17.40 9.62
N LEU A 155 24.57 17.91 9.10
CA LEU A 155 25.32 19.03 9.68
C LEU A 155 25.81 19.92 8.52
N GLU A 156 25.22 21.09 8.34
CA GLU A 156 25.60 22.01 7.27
C GLU A 156 26.94 22.71 7.54
N SER A 157 27.19 23.07 8.82
CA SER A 157 28.42 23.72 9.29
C SER A 157 28.85 23.07 10.61
N PRO A 158 30.15 23.04 10.91
CA PRO A 158 30.68 22.49 12.19
C PRO A 158 30.13 23.17 13.44
N GLU A 159 29.63 24.38 13.30
CA GLU A 159 29.04 25.18 14.40
C GLU A 159 27.52 24.99 14.56
N ASP A 160 26.89 24.31 13.61
CA ASP A 160 25.46 24.10 13.64
C ASP A 160 25.06 22.95 14.57
N GLU A 161 23.80 22.95 14.94
CA GLU A 161 23.21 21.84 15.68
C GLU A 161 22.99 20.63 14.75
N LEU A 162 23.36 19.45 15.24
CA LEU A 162 23.15 18.20 14.50
C LEU A 162 21.65 17.92 14.35
N THR A 163 21.19 17.78 13.11
CA THR A 163 19.80 17.51 12.78
C THR A 163 19.62 16.12 12.15
N ILE A 164 18.37 15.69 12.02
CA ILE A 164 17.99 14.48 11.29
C ILE A 164 17.23 14.91 10.04
N ASN A 165 17.63 14.35 8.91
CA ASN A 165 17.02 14.59 7.61
C ASN A 165 16.79 13.26 6.87
N GLY A 166 15.91 13.26 5.88
CA GLY A 166 15.53 12.13 5.03
C GLY A 166 14.17 12.39 4.40
N VAL A 167 13.93 11.83 3.21
CA VAL A 167 12.70 12.09 2.46
C VAL A 167 11.47 11.66 3.27
N VAL A 168 11.40 10.37 3.61
CA VAL A 168 10.28 9.80 4.40
C VAL A 168 10.23 10.39 5.82
N TYR A 169 11.40 10.60 6.46
CA TYR A 169 11.44 11.24 7.78
C TYR A 169 10.76 12.63 7.76
N ASN A 170 11.07 13.47 6.79
CA ASN A 170 10.50 14.81 6.69
C ASN A 170 9.03 14.80 6.30
N GLU A 171 8.64 13.90 5.40
CA GLU A 171 7.23 13.69 5.03
C GLU A 171 6.39 13.31 6.25
N MET A 172 6.88 12.35 7.03
CA MET A 172 6.15 11.89 8.22
C MET A 172 6.12 12.95 9.33
N LYS A 173 7.14 13.80 9.48
CA LYS A 173 7.04 14.98 10.36
C LYS A 173 5.88 15.89 9.95
N GLY A 174 5.70 16.11 8.65
CA GLY A 174 4.56 16.86 8.14
C GLY A 174 3.22 16.17 8.45
N ALA A 175 3.13 14.87 8.18
CA ALA A 175 1.93 14.07 8.44
C ALA A 175 1.54 14.03 9.94
N PHE A 176 2.52 14.01 10.85
CA PHE A 176 2.29 14.03 12.29
C PHE A 176 1.94 15.41 12.87
N SER A 177 1.91 16.48 12.06
CA SER A 177 1.51 17.80 12.50
C SER A 177 -0.01 18.02 12.57
N SER A 178 -0.81 17.17 11.88
CA SER A 178 -2.28 17.26 11.91
C SER A 178 -2.85 16.55 13.14
N PRO A 179 -3.73 17.23 13.91
CA PRO A 179 -4.42 16.62 15.05
C PRO A 179 -5.27 15.41 14.67
N GLU A 180 -5.95 15.48 13.52
CA GLU A 180 -6.77 14.38 13.01
C GLU A 180 -5.92 13.15 12.68
N SER A 181 -4.76 13.37 12.06
CA SER A 181 -3.82 12.29 11.77
C SER A 181 -3.25 11.64 13.04
N VAL A 182 -2.99 12.43 14.09
CA VAL A 182 -2.56 11.92 15.39
C VAL A 182 -3.65 11.07 16.03
N LEU A 183 -4.91 11.54 15.98
CA LEU A 183 -6.06 10.82 16.51
C LEU A 183 -6.30 9.49 15.77
N ASP A 184 -6.25 9.51 14.44
CA ASP A 184 -6.46 8.30 13.63
C ASP A 184 -5.43 7.21 13.93
N ARG A 185 -4.14 7.56 13.95
CA ARG A 185 -3.06 6.62 14.33
C ARG A 185 -3.23 6.08 15.73
N PHE A 186 -3.54 6.96 16.69
CA PHE A 186 -3.78 6.56 18.05
C PHE A 186 -4.99 5.64 18.17
N THR A 187 -6.03 5.89 17.41
CA THR A 187 -7.22 5.03 17.33
C THR A 187 -6.86 3.63 16.85
N ARG A 188 -6.09 3.50 15.75
CA ARG A 188 -5.62 2.18 15.27
C ARG A 188 -4.76 1.47 16.31
N ASN A 189 -3.83 2.17 16.92
CA ASN A 189 -2.99 1.61 17.96
C ASN A 189 -3.80 1.07 19.15
N VAL A 190 -4.87 1.78 19.55
CA VAL A 190 -5.76 1.35 20.63
C VAL A 190 -6.68 0.21 20.21
N LEU A 191 -7.18 0.21 18.98
CA LEU A 191 -8.07 -0.85 18.47
C LEU A 191 -7.34 -2.18 18.23
N PHE A 192 -6.06 -2.13 17.87
CA PHE A 192 -5.29 -3.29 17.41
C PHE A 192 -3.96 -3.49 18.16
N PRO A 193 -3.93 -3.46 19.52
CA PRO A 193 -2.69 -3.47 20.28
C PRO A 193 -1.83 -4.73 20.10
N ASP A 194 -2.43 -5.85 19.69
CA ASP A 194 -1.77 -7.16 19.61
C ASP A 194 -1.45 -7.57 18.16
N THR A 195 -1.61 -6.67 17.19
CA THR A 195 -1.40 -6.97 15.76
C THR A 195 -0.47 -5.96 15.10
N THR A 196 -0.09 -6.22 13.84
CA THR A 196 0.73 -5.28 13.06
C THR A 196 0.13 -3.89 12.95
N TYR A 197 -1.19 -3.76 13.05
CA TYR A 197 -1.89 -2.48 12.94
C TYR A 197 -1.70 -1.54 14.13
N SER A 198 -1.07 -2.02 15.21
CA SER A 198 -0.57 -1.14 16.30
C SER A 198 0.63 -0.31 15.86
N ASN A 199 1.30 -0.69 14.78
CA ASN A 199 2.47 -0.02 14.24
C ASN A 199 2.09 0.97 13.13
N GLU A 200 2.90 2.02 12.99
CA GLU A 200 2.77 3.00 11.90
C GLU A 200 3.63 2.56 10.71
N SER A 201 3.01 2.06 9.65
CA SER A 201 3.71 1.60 8.45
C SER A 201 4.44 2.73 7.71
N GLY A 202 3.90 3.95 7.77
CA GLY A 202 4.51 5.16 7.24
C GLY A 202 5.73 5.62 8.02
N GLY A 203 5.79 5.29 9.31
CA GLY A 203 6.87 5.62 10.21
C GLY A 203 6.54 6.76 11.19
N ASP A 204 6.84 6.55 12.44
CA ASP A 204 6.81 7.59 13.47
C ASP A 204 8.16 8.34 13.47
N PRO A 205 8.18 9.67 13.28
CA PRO A 205 9.43 10.45 13.28
C PRO A 205 10.28 10.28 14.53
N ALA A 206 9.68 9.96 15.68
CA ALA A 206 10.43 9.66 16.91
C ALA A 206 11.08 8.26 16.89
N VAL A 207 10.62 7.37 16.00
CA VAL A 207 11.06 5.97 15.93
C VAL A 207 11.88 5.69 14.66
N ILE A 208 11.61 6.37 13.54
CA ILE A 208 12.34 6.21 12.26
C ILE A 208 13.88 6.19 12.46
N PRO A 209 14.51 7.05 13.30
CA PRO A 209 15.96 7.05 13.49
C PRO A 209 16.55 5.81 14.18
N GLN A 210 15.71 4.85 14.57
CA GLN A 210 16.13 3.56 15.11
C GLN A 210 16.29 2.50 14.02
N LEU A 211 15.82 2.77 12.80
CA LEU A 211 15.94 1.85 11.68
C LEU A 211 17.40 1.74 11.22
N THR A 212 17.88 0.50 11.11
CA THR A 212 19.21 0.22 10.60
C THR A 212 19.15 -0.30 9.16
N TYR A 213 20.24 -0.09 8.42
CA TYR A 213 20.37 -0.59 7.04
C TYR A 213 20.25 -2.13 6.97
N GLU A 214 20.78 -2.86 7.95
CA GLU A 214 20.69 -4.33 8.01
C GLU A 214 19.24 -4.80 8.12
N LYS A 215 18.44 -4.14 8.97
CA LYS A 215 17.01 -4.45 9.12
C LYS A 215 16.24 -4.13 7.84
N PHE A 216 16.54 -3.00 7.23
CA PHE A 216 15.98 -2.56 5.96
C PHE A 216 16.23 -3.58 4.83
N ILE A 217 17.45 -4.06 4.65
CA ILE A 217 17.79 -5.09 3.65
C ILE A 217 17.15 -6.45 3.97
N ALA A 218 17.10 -6.82 5.25
CA ALA A 218 16.48 -8.09 5.67
C ALA A 218 14.98 -8.11 5.35
N PHE A 219 14.28 -6.99 5.54
CA PHE A 219 12.86 -6.88 5.23
C PHE A 219 12.59 -7.04 3.73
N HIS A 220 13.36 -6.38 2.87
CA HIS A 220 13.23 -6.58 1.43
C HIS A 220 13.40 -8.06 1.04
N ARG A 221 14.44 -8.73 1.53
CA ARG A 221 14.69 -10.16 1.27
C ARG A 221 13.54 -11.07 1.72
N ASN A 222 12.87 -10.67 2.80
CA ASN A 222 11.76 -11.45 3.38
C ASN A 222 10.47 -11.28 2.58
N TYR A 223 10.10 -10.04 2.30
CA TYR A 223 8.76 -9.72 1.81
C TYR A 223 8.66 -9.49 0.31
N TYR A 224 9.75 -9.02 -0.35
CA TYR A 224 9.76 -8.73 -1.79
C TYR A 224 10.16 -9.96 -2.61
N HIS A 225 9.33 -10.98 -2.53
CA HIS A 225 9.50 -12.24 -3.24
C HIS A 225 8.22 -12.57 -4.01
N PRO A 226 8.30 -13.10 -5.25
CA PRO A 226 7.09 -13.43 -6.04
C PRO A 226 6.06 -14.29 -5.29
N ALA A 227 6.49 -15.23 -4.44
CA ALA A 227 5.56 -16.04 -3.63
C ALA A 227 4.71 -15.22 -2.63
N ASN A 228 5.17 -14.01 -2.25
CA ASN A 228 4.42 -13.06 -1.41
C ASN A 228 3.68 -12.01 -2.24
N SER A 229 3.78 -12.05 -3.58
CA SER A 229 3.21 -11.04 -4.45
C SER A 229 1.78 -11.36 -4.89
N TYR A 230 1.06 -10.27 -5.18
CA TYR A 230 -0.19 -10.24 -5.93
C TYR A 230 0.02 -9.37 -7.16
N ILE A 231 -0.07 -9.97 -8.34
CA ILE A 231 0.07 -9.28 -9.62
C ILE A 231 -1.31 -9.10 -10.24
N TYR A 232 -1.58 -7.91 -10.75
CA TYR A 232 -2.82 -7.57 -11.43
C TYR A 232 -2.53 -7.08 -12.85
N LEU A 233 -3.29 -7.61 -13.82
CA LEU A 233 -3.28 -7.20 -15.22
C LEU A 233 -4.71 -6.88 -15.67
N TYR A 234 -4.95 -5.69 -16.21
CA TYR A 234 -6.26 -5.25 -16.64
C TYR A 234 -6.19 -4.56 -18.01
N GLY A 235 -7.21 -4.76 -18.82
CA GLY A 235 -7.46 -4.01 -20.05
C GLY A 235 -7.29 -4.81 -21.33
N ASP A 236 -7.22 -4.08 -22.46
CA ASP A 236 -7.08 -4.63 -23.81
C ASP A 236 -5.61 -4.90 -24.15
N MET A 237 -5.15 -6.13 -23.91
CA MET A 237 -3.79 -6.57 -24.21
C MET A 237 -3.75 -8.07 -24.51
N ASP A 238 -2.68 -8.53 -25.17
CA ASP A 238 -2.39 -9.96 -25.32
C ASP A 238 -1.92 -10.53 -23.97
N MET A 239 -2.86 -11.09 -23.20
CA MET A 239 -2.60 -11.63 -21.84
C MET A 239 -1.61 -12.79 -21.87
N ALA A 240 -1.67 -13.66 -22.87
CA ALA A 240 -0.73 -14.78 -22.98
C ALA A 240 0.70 -14.31 -23.25
N GLN A 241 0.86 -13.27 -24.08
CA GLN A 241 2.17 -12.65 -24.33
C GLN A 241 2.74 -12.02 -23.05
N LYS A 242 1.91 -11.27 -22.29
CA LYS A 242 2.34 -10.63 -21.05
C LYS A 242 2.77 -11.64 -19.99
N LEU A 243 1.98 -12.70 -19.82
CA LEU A 243 2.32 -13.78 -18.88
C LEU A 243 3.58 -14.54 -19.32
N THR A 244 3.77 -14.81 -20.59
CA THR A 244 4.98 -15.43 -21.10
C THR A 244 6.21 -14.58 -20.83
N TRP A 245 6.10 -13.27 -21.05
CA TRP A 245 7.18 -12.32 -20.75
C TRP A 245 7.47 -12.24 -19.24
N LEU A 246 6.45 -12.21 -18.38
CA LEU A 246 6.60 -12.23 -16.93
C LEU A 246 7.35 -13.48 -16.44
N ASP A 247 7.03 -14.67 -16.99
CA ASP A 247 7.74 -15.89 -16.70
C ASP A 247 9.21 -15.82 -17.10
N GLN A 248 9.47 -15.43 -18.37
CA GLN A 248 10.82 -15.44 -18.95
C GLN A 248 11.76 -14.44 -18.33
N GLU A 249 11.27 -13.21 -18.05
CA GLU A 249 12.11 -12.11 -17.61
C GLU A 249 12.24 -12.02 -16.07
N TYR A 250 11.23 -12.52 -15.34
CA TYR A 250 11.18 -12.33 -13.89
C TYR A 250 10.81 -13.60 -13.12
N LEU A 251 9.57 -14.08 -13.22
CA LEU A 251 9.02 -15.08 -12.29
C LEU A 251 9.72 -16.43 -12.42
N GLY A 252 10.15 -16.82 -13.63
CA GLY A 252 10.85 -18.07 -13.91
C GLY A 252 12.24 -18.16 -13.26
N HIS A 253 12.80 -17.07 -12.76
CA HIS A 253 14.09 -17.03 -12.06
C HIS A 253 13.97 -17.31 -10.55
N TYR A 254 12.75 -17.36 -10.01
CA TYR A 254 12.48 -17.56 -8.58
C TYR A 254 11.90 -18.95 -8.32
N ASP A 255 12.40 -19.62 -7.30
CA ASP A 255 11.78 -20.82 -6.76
C ASP A 255 10.74 -20.46 -5.70
N ARG A 256 9.72 -21.31 -5.53
CA ARG A 256 8.68 -21.11 -4.51
C ARG A 256 9.29 -21.02 -3.11
N LYS A 257 8.89 -20.02 -2.37
CA LYS A 257 9.22 -19.80 -0.94
C LYS A 257 7.92 -19.82 -0.14
N ASP A 258 7.95 -20.36 1.06
CA ASP A 258 6.84 -20.20 2.00
C ASP A 258 6.96 -18.83 2.70
N CYS A 259 6.22 -17.87 2.20
CA CYS A 259 6.16 -16.52 2.76
C CYS A 259 4.91 -16.31 3.63
N HIS A 260 4.01 -17.29 3.71
CA HIS A 260 2.72 -17.12 4.36
C HIS A 260 2.82 -16.92 5.86
N ALA A 261 3.71 -17.62 6.53
CA ALA A 261 3.87 -17.52 7.98
C ALA A 261 4.36 -16.12 8.40
N ASP A 262 5.32 -15.57 7.65
CA ASP A 262 5.95 -14.29 7.97
C ASP A 262 5.08 -13.09 7.57
N SER A 263 4.22 -13.24 6.54
CA SER A 263 3.35 -12.16 6.05
C SER A 263 1.88 -12.28 6.47
N ALA A 264 1.55 -13.25 7.32
CA ALA A 264 0.19 -13.45 7.83
C ALA A 264 -0.20 -12.31 8.79
N ILE A 265 -1.42 -11.80 8.63
CA ILE A 265 -1.98 -10.78 9.51
C ILE A 265 -2.82 -11.47 10.59
N ALA A 266 -2.44 -11.25 11.83
CA ALA A 266 -3.23 -11.73 12.97
C ALA A 266 -4.48 -10.89 13.16
N THR A 267 -5.56 -11.50 13.65
CA THR A 267 -6.79 -10.81 14.03
C THR A 267 -6.73 -10.37 15.50
N GLN A 268 -7.11 -9.12 15.75
CA GLN A 268 -7.29 -8.61 17.11
C GLN A 268 -8.50 -9.28 17.76
N GLN A 269 -8.31 -9.79 18.97
CA GLN A 269 -9.41 -10.34 19.75
C GLN A 269 -10.29 -9.21 20.32
N PRO A 270 -11.61 -9.40 20.42
CA PRO A 270 -12.50 -8.40 20.99
C PRO A 270 -12.13 -8.04 22.44
N PHE A 271 -12.25 -6.78 22.81
CA PHE A 271 -12.11 -6.34 24.19
C PHE A 271 -13.32 -6.81 25.02
N GLU A 272 -13.09 -7.18 26.28
CA GLU A 272 -14.15 -7.55 27.22
C GLU A 272 -15.01 -6.35 27.63
N GLN A 273 -14.46 -5.14 27.61
CA GLN A 273 -15.09 -3.88 27.99
C GLN A 273 -14.66 -2.77 27.03
N PRO A 274 -15.50 -1.72 26.85
CA PRO A 274 -15.05 -0.54 26.12
C PRO A 274 -13.79 0.07 26.73
N VAL A 275 -12.84 0.45 25.87
CA VAL A 275 -11.55 1.03 26.27
C VAL A 275 -11.60 2.54 26.04
N GLN A 276 -11.22 3.31 27.06
CA GLN A 276 -11.04 4.75 26.95
C GLN A 276 -9.56 5.09 27.09
N ARG A 277 -9.06 5.94 26.20
CA ARG A 277 -7.69 6.43 26.18
C ARG A 277 -7.68 7.92 25.85
N GLU A 278 -6.60 8.58 26.27
CA GLU A 278 -6.35 10.00 26.00
C GLU A 278 -4.91 10.15 25.50
N ILE A 279 -4.72 11.07 24.56
CA ILE A 279 -3.41 11.48 24.06
C ILE A 279 -3.40 13.01 23.95
N THR A 280 -2.22 13.60 24.10
CA THR A 280 -2.01 15.02 23.82
C THR A 280 -1.38 15.20 22.45
N TYR A 281 -1.67 16.31 21.80
CA TYR A 281 -1.05 16.72 20.55
C TYR A 281 -0.54 18.15 20.65
N SER A 282 0.41 18.52 19.78
CA SER A 282 1.02 19.83 19.77
C SER A 282 0.12 20.86 19.07
N VAL A 283 0.07 22.06 19.65
CA VAL A 283 -0.54 23.26 19.05
C VAL A 283 0.47 24.39 19.06
N THR A 284 0.36 25.35 18.15
CA THR A 284 1.19 26.55 18.19
C THR A 284 0.70 27.51 19.28
N GLU A 285 1.56 28.42 19.72
CA GLU A 285 1.18 29.44 20.72
C GLU A 285 0.03 30.34 20.20
N GLU A 286 0.02 30.62 18.89
CA GLU A 286 -1.00 31.45 18.24
C GLU A 286 -2.37 30.77 18.22
N GLU A 287 -2.40 29.46 18.06
CA GLU A 287 -3.63 28.66 18.04
C GLU A 287 -4.28 28.53 19.42
N GLY A 288 -3.47 28.50 20.47
CA GLY A 288 -3.93 28.27 21.84
C GLY A 288 -4.58 26.91 22.05
N THR A 289 -5.07 26.66 23.26
CA THR A 289 -5.64 25.35 23.66
C THR A 289 -7.16 25.33 23.79
N LYS A 290 -7.84 26.48 23.55
CA LYS A 290 -9.28 26.58 23.73
C LYS A 290 -10.03 25.95 22.54
N ASP A 291 -11.04 25.12 22.84
CA ASP A 291 -11.91 24.47 21.86
C ASP A 291 -11.13 23.58 20.85
N ARG A 292 -10.08 22.90 21.33
CA ARG A 292 -9.15 22.05 20.54
C ARG A 292 -9.20 20.60 20.99
N THR A 293 -10.33 20.12 21.46
CA THR A 293 -10.51 18.72 21.86
C THR A 293 -11.12 17.92 20.71
N TYR A 294 -10.50 16.81 20.37
CA TYR A 294 -11.01 15.84 19.41
C TYR A 294 -11.49 14.61 20.20
N LEU A 295 -12.67 14.10 19.84
CA LEU A 295 -13.25 12.90 20.44
C LEU A 295 -13.53 11.91 19.33
N SER A 296 -13.14 10.65 19.51
CA SER A 296 -13.46 9.57 18.60
C SER A 296 -14.15 8.44 19.34
N ILE A 297 -15.14 7.82 18.70
CA ILE A 297 -15.75 6.55 19.11
C ILE A 297 -15.57 5.59 17.95
N SER A 298 -14.83 4.52 18.19
CA SER A 298 -14.43 3.61 17.13
C SER A 298 -14.76 2.17 17.48
N THR A 299 -15.16 1.38 16.49
CA THR A 299 -15.50 -0.03 16.67
C THR A 299 -15.02 -0.87 15.49
N VAL A 300 -14.43 -2.02 15.76
CA VAL A 300 -14.05 -2.99 14.73
C VAL A 300 -15.30 -3.70 14.22
N VAL A 301 -15.38 -3.90 12.90
CA VAL A 301 -16.55 -4.46 12.21
C VAL A 301 -16.15 -5.68 11.39
N GLY A 302 -16.18 -6.86 12.01
CA GLY A 302 -15.91 -8.11 11.31
C GLY A 302 -14.53 -8.18 10.63
N THR A 303 -14.49 -8.74 9.44
CA THR A 303 -13.30 -8.81 8.59
C THR A 303 -13.63 -8.42 7.15
N ASP A 304 -12.64 -8.01 6.38
CA ASP A 304 -12.77 -7.72 4.93
C ASP A 304 -13.07 -8.99 4.10
N LEU A 305 -12.99 -10.17 4.71
CA LEU A 305 -13.37 -11.46 4.13
C LEU A 305 -14.89 -11.69 4.13
N GLU A 306 -15.67 -10.77 4.70
CA GLU A 306 -17.13 -10.81 4.76
C GLU A 306 -17.73 -9.77 3.79
N PRO A 307 -17.83 -10.06 2.46
CA PRO A 307 -18.09 -9.06 1.43
C PRO A 307 -19.43 -8.32 1.62
N VAL A 308 -20.45 -9.00 2.14
CA VAL A 308 -21.76 -8.37 2.40
C VAL A 308 -21.65 -7.33 3.51
N LEU A 309 -20.98 -7.68 4.60
CA LEU A 309 -20.76 -6.78 5.74
C LEU A 309 -19.88 -5.60 5.33
N TYR A 310 -18.81 -5.87 4.58
CA TYR A 310 -17.90 -4.88 4.04
C TYR A 310 -18.62 -3.79 3.22
N VAL A 311 -19.42 -4.21 2.23
CA VAL A 311 -20.21 -3.27 1.40
C VAL A 311 -21.31 -2.59 2.20
N ALA A 312 -21.97 -3.30 3.14
CA ALA A 312 -23.01 -2.71 3.97
C ALA A 312 -22.49 -1.54 4.81
N PHE A 313 -21.29 -1.65 5.39
CA PHE A 313 -20.70 -0.56 6.18
C PHE A 313 -20.25 0.62 5.32
N GLN A 314 -19.81 0.42 4.09
CA GLN A 314 -19.56 1.53 3.15
C GLN A 314 -20.84 2.31 2.84
N ILE A 315 -21.98 1.62 2.66
CA ILE A 315 -23.29 2.27 2.47
C ILE A 315 -23.73 2.98 3.75
N LEU A 316 -23.54 2.36 4.92
CA LEU A 316 -23.87 2.97 6.21
C LEU A 316 -23.05 4.22 6.48
N GLU A 317 -21.75 4.23 6.21
CA GLU A 317 -20.90 5.41 6.31
C GLU A 317 -21.51 6.58 5.54
N TYR A 318 -21.80 6.37 4.26
CA TYR A 318 -22.40 7.42 3.44
C TYR A 318 -23.72 7.93 4.02
N THR A 319 -24.62 7.02 4.39
CA THR A 319 -25.97 7.39 4.85
C THR A 319 -25.99 8.03 6.23
N LEU A 320 -25.08 7.66 7.12
CA LEU A 320 -25.02 8.15 8.49
C LEU A 320 -24.20 9.42 8.65
N ILE A 321 -23.12 9.60 7.87
CA ILE A 321 -22.12 10.64 8.04
C ILE A 321 -22.05 11.59 6.83
N ASN A 322 -21.95 11.06 5.60
CA ASN A 322 -21.50 11.83 4.45
C ASN A 322 -22.62 12.36 3.55
N ALA A 323 -23.80 11.74 3.57
CA ALA A 323 -24.94 12.19 2.77
C ALA A 323 -25.46 13.56 3.25
N PRO A 324 -26.00 14.40 2.35
CA PRO A 324 -26.71 15.62 2.77
C PRO A 324 -27.86 15.28 3.74
N GLY A 325 -27.79 15.84 4.96
CA GLY A 325 -28.78 15.54 6.02
C GLY A 325 -28.60 14.17 6.68
N ALA A 326 -27.39 13.59 6.61
CA ALA A 326 -27.04 12.34 7.25
C ALA A 326 -27.48 12.32 8.73
N THR A 327 -28.17 11.24 9.11
CA THR A 327 -28.93 11.21 10.36
C THR A 327 -28.07 11.30 11.61
N LEU A 328 -26.92 10.63 11.65
CA LEU A 328 -26.02 10.69 12.79
C LEU A 328 -25.32 12.07 12.88
N LYS A 329 -24.78 12.54 11.77
CA LYS A 329 -24.17 13.87 11.70
C LYS A 329 -25.14 14.97 12.13
N GLN A 330 -26.37 14.95 11.62
CA GLN A 330 -27.39 15.93 11.97
C GLN A 330 -27.79 15.86 13.45
N ALA A 331 -27.94 14.66 14.01
CA ALA A 331 -28.27 14.49 15.42
C ALA A 331 -27.20 15.06 16.37
N LEU A 332 -25.91 14.89 16.02
CA LEU A 332 -24.80 15.45 16.80
C LEU A 332 -24.75 16.99 16.69
N ILE A 333 -24.99 17.52 15.49
CA ILE A 333 -25.09 18.98 15.26
C ILE A 333 -26.23 19.57 16.08
N ASP A 334 -27.43 18.97 16.03
CA ASP A 334 -28.62 19.43 16.75
C ASP A 334 -28.44 19.35 18.28
N ALA A 335 -27.65 18.39 18.74
CA ALA A 335 -27.27 18.26 20.16
C ALA A 335 -26.19 19.26 20.60
N GLY A 336 -25.59 20.02 19.67
CA GLY A 336 -24.49 20.95 19.95
C GLY A 336 -23.20 20.25 20.37
N ILE A 337 -22.99 19.02 19.93
CA ILE A 337 -21.78 18.25 20.22
C ILE A 337 -20.76 18.50 19.08
N GLY A 338 -19.68 19.18 19.45
CA GLY A 338 -18.58 19.51 18.52
C GLY A 338 -18.89 20.69 17.60
N GLN A 339 -17.85 21.18 16.95
CA GLN A 339 -17.91 22.23 15.92
C GLN A 339 -18.02 21.65 14.51
N ASP A 340 -17.42 20.46 14.31
CA ASP A 340 -17.55 19.63 13.12
C ASP A 340 -17.62 18.15 13.51
N ILE A 341 -18.25 17.37 12.65
CA ILE A 341 -18.42 15.93 12.79
C ILE A 341 -17.82 15.26 11.58
N LEU A 342 -16.78 14.50 11.81
CA LEU A 342 -16.12 13.65 10.85
C LEU A 342 -16.40 12.19 11.21
N GLY A 343 -16.30 11.30 10.25
CA GLY A 343 -16.41 9.88 10.49
C GLY A 343 -16.14 9.10 9.21
N GLY A 344 -15.80 7.85 9.35
CA GLY A 344 -15.48 7.00 8.21
C GLY A 344 -15.48 5.53 8.57
N TYR A 345 -15.49 4.71 7.53
CA TYR A 345 -15.27 3.29 7.58
C TYR A 345 -13.91 2.97 6.96
N ASP A 346 -12.91 2.77 7.80
CA ASP A 346 -11.59 2.32 7.35
C ASP A 346 -11.67 0.83 7.00
N CYS A 347 -11.71 0.56 5.70
CA CYS A 347 -11.87 -0.77 5.12
C CYS A 347 -10.61 -1.25 4.37
N GLY A 348 -9.49 -0.55 4.48
CA GLY A 348 -8.22 -0.90 3.83
C GLY A 348 -7.38 -1.96 4.55
N ILE A 349 -7.87 -2.51 5.67
CA ILE A 349 -7.18 -3.49 6.53
C ILE A 349 -8.04 -4.73 6.76
N LEU A 350 -7.42 -5.82 7.24
CA LEU A 350 -8.09 -7.12 7.45
C LEU A 350 -9.32 -7.04 8.35
N GLN A 351 -9.27 -6.22 9.39
CA GLN A 351 -10.39 -5.97 10.30
C GLN A 351 -10.83 -4.51 10.19
N PRO A 352 -11.75 -4.18 9.27
CA PRO A 352 -12.27 -2.84 9.12
C PRO A 352 -12.83 -2.27 10.43
N TYR A 353 -12.77 -0.96 10.58
CA TYR A 353 -13.39 -0.28 11.72
C TYR A 353 -14.16 0.96 11.27
N PHE A 354 -15.17 1.31 12.04
CA PHE A 354 -15.97 2.50 11.89
C PHE A 354 -15.64 3.47 13.01
N SER A 355 -15.37 4.74 12.66
CA SER A 355 -15.07 5.82 13.60
C SER A 355 -16.02 6.99 13.41
#